data_e7595a2f94a624967f5621398fd90e81
#
_entry.id   e7595a2f94a624967f5621398fd90e81
#
_cell.length_a   1.000
_cell.length_b   1.000
_cell.length_c   1.000
_cell.angle_alpha   90.00
_cell.angle_beta   90.00
_cell.angle_gamma   90.00
#
_symmetry.space_group_name_H-M   'P 1'
#
loop_
_entity.id
_entity.type
_entity.pdbx_description
1 polymer ?
#
loop_
_entity_poly.entity_id
_entity_poly.type
_entity_poly.pdbx_seq_one_letter_code
_entity_poly.pdbx_strand_id
1 'polypeptide(L)'
;MNSLMELVCAICNAVRDSTKQGMSFQKLLNRVRKEFKLNGFDIKIKTVRDSTLNPEVFYANGYYDPEDDKAGDCPIELIITHNFPKDHIWYPIHATELLVQIFDTVVHEYKHQGQYRKRKFRSAIPREDTHKEYLSDPDEIDAYSISITCELVRSLGATRAIRYLHNTESISRLKLGGSYVSPSLSMYCGEFTTPNNAVIKRLVKKVYTRLRKVDTDSVFM
;
A
#
# COMPACT_ATOMS: atom_id res chain seq x y z
N MET A 1 4.27 7.20 13.21
CA MET A 1 3.80 6.22 12.19
C MET A 1 2.29 6.07 12.23
N ASN A 2 1.67 5.96 13.41
CA ASN A 2 0.21 5.92 13.52
C ASN A 2 -0.44 7.17 12.90
N SER A 3 0.12 8.35 13.11
CA SER A 3 -0.42 9.60 12.54
C SER A 3 -0.47 9.64 11.00
N LEU A 4 0.53 9.08 10.29
CA LEU A 4 0.51 9.03 8.83
C LEU A 4 -0.59 8.09 8.33
N MET A 5 -0.66 6.88 8.89
CA MET A 5 -1.68 5.89 8.51
C MET A 5 -3.09 6.42 8.80
N GLU A 6 -3.30 7.02 9.98
CA GLU A 6 -4.58 7.62 10.37
C GLU A 6 -4.98 8.76 9.42
N LEU A 7 -4.04 9.62 9.05
CA LEU A 7 -4.30 10.74 8.15
C LEU A 7 -4.63 10.26 6.73
N VAL A 8 -3.84 9.34 6.15
CA VAL A 8 -4.13 8.79 4.82
C VAL A 8 -5.45 8.01 4.82
N CYS A 9 -5.75 7.31 5.91
CA CYS A 9 -7.04 6.65 6.11
C CYS A 9 -8.20 7.65 6.10
N ALA A 10 -8.10 8.74 6.85
CA ALA A 10 -9.11 9.79 6.88
C ALA A 10 -9.35 10.41 5.49
N ILE A 11 -8.27 10.65 4.74
CA ILE A 11 -8.33 11.14 3.35
C ILE A 11 -9.11 10.16 2.48
N CYS A 12 -8.74 8.87 2.51
CA CYS A 12 -9.41 7.84 1.71
C CYS A 12 -10.89 7.69 2.08
N ASN A 13 -11.24 7.76 3.36
CA ASN A 13 -12.63 7.74 3.81
C ASN A 13 -13.42 8.96 3.30
N ALA A 14 -12.86 10.16 3.37
CA ALA A 14 -13.49 11.37 2.86
C ALA A 14 -13.73 11.30 1.34
N VAL A 15 -12.79 10.71 0.60
CA VAL A 15 -12.95 10.47 -0.85
C VAL A 15 -14.05 9.43 -1.10
N ARG A 16 -14.02 8.29 -0.39
CA ARG A 16 -15.06 7.25 -0.51
C ARG A 16 -16.45 7.81 -0.25
N ASP A 17 -16.61 8.59 0.81
CA ASP A 17 -17.90 9.17 1.17
C ASP A 17 -18.43 10.14 0.11
N SER A 18 -17.54 10.80 -0.64
CA SER A 18 -17.94 11.67 -1.75
C SER A 18 -18.51 10.89 -2.96
N THR A 19 -18.32 9.57 -3.02
CA THR A 19 -18.85 8.72 -4.10
C THR A 19 -20.28 8.23 -3.87
N LYS A 20 -20.94 8.59 -2.77
CA LYS A 20 -22.29 8.10 -2.40
C LYS A 20 -23.35 8.28 -3.48
N GLN A 21 -23.26 9.34 -4.27
CA GLN A 21 -24.17 9.62 -5.38
C GLN A 21 -23.65 9.11 -6.74
N GLY A 22 -22.53 8.41 -6.73
CA GLY A 22 -21.81 8.00 -7.92
C GLY A 22 -21.00 9.14 -8.54
N MET A 23 -19.83 8.83 -9.07
CA MET A 23 -19.02 9.78 -9.82
C MET A 23 -18.18 9.12 -10.90
N SER A 24 -17.79 9.88 -11.92
CA SER A 24 -16.87 9.38 -12.94
C SER A 24 -15.46 9.21 -12.37
N PHE A 25 -14.66 8.33 -12.99
CA PHE A 25 -13.27 8.07 -12.59
C PHE A 25 -12.45 9.36 -12.52
N GLN A 26 -12.58 10.26 -13.50
CA GLN A 26 -11.87 11.52 -13.50
C GLN A 26 -12.22 12.43 -12.30
N LYS A 27 -13.51 12.48 -11.93
CA LYS A 27 -13.96 13.23 -10.75
C LYS A 27 -13.40 12.60 -9.46
N LEU A 28 -13.39 11.28 -9.38
CA LEU A 28 -12.81 10.54 -8.25
C LEU A 28 -11.32 10.87 -8.09
N LEU A 29 -10.53 10.80 -9.16
CA LEU A 29 -9.11 11.14 -9.12
C LEU A 29 -8.85 12.60 -8.76
N ASN A 30 -9.65 13.53 -9.27
CA ASN A 30 -9.55 14.93 -8.90
C ASN A 30 -9.86 15.15 -7.41
N ARG A 31 -10.80 14.39 -6.87
CA ARG A 31 -11.09 14.42 -5.43
C ARG A 31 -9.93 13.85 -4.62
N VAL A 32 -9.34 12.74 -5.03
CA VAL A 32 -8.13 12.18 -4.41
C VAL A 32 -7.02 13.22 -4.38
N ARG A 33 -6.66 13.81 -5.52
CA ARG A 33 -5.62 14.85 -5.61
C ARG A 33 -5.89 16.01 -4.67
N LYS A 34 -7.15 16.51 -4.66
CA LYS A 34 -7.56 17.62 -3.81
C LYS A 34 -7.39 17.30 -2.33
N GLU A 35 -7.86 16.13 -1.89
CA GLU A 35 -7.80 15.75 -0.48
C GLU A 35 -6.35 15.53 -0.02
N PHE A 36 -5.52 14.86 -0.81
CA PHE A 36 -4.10 14.71 -0.49
C PHE A 36 -3.41 16.08 -0.36
N LYS A 37 -3.61 16.98 -1.34
CA LYS A 37 -3.03 18.33 -1.32
C LYS A 37 -3.48 19.16 -0.13
N LEU A 38 -4.77 19.13 0.23
CA LEU A 38 -5.32 19.86 1.38
C LEU A 38 -4.71 19.37 2.71
N ASN A 39 -4.29 18.13 2.77
CA ASN A 39 -3.66 17.52 3.95
C ASN A 39 -2.11 17.55 3.90
N GLY A 40 -1.52 18.33 2.99
CA GLY A 40 -0.08 18.54 2.92
C GLY A 40 0.71 17.41 2.26
N PHE A 41 0.02 16.51 1.56
CA PHE A 41 0.70 15.47 0.76
C PHE A 41 0.96 15.98 -0.65
N ASP A 42 2.23 16.00 -1.04
CA ASP A 42 2.64 16.28 -2.40
C ASP A 42 2.83 14.97 -3.15
N ILE A 43 1.85 14.63 -4.00
CA ILE A 43 1.80 13.38 -4.76
C ILE A 43 1.37 13.66 -6.19
N LYS A 44 2.20 13.28 -7.16
CA LYS A 44 1.83 13.26 -8.58
C LYS A 44 0.98 12.02 -8.87
N ILE A 45 -0.25 12.19 -9.34
CA ILE A 45 -1.10 11.05 -9.73
C ILE A 45 -1.24 11.02 -11.24
N LYS A 46 -0.70 9.98 -11.86
CA LYS A 46 -0.80 9.69 -13.29
C LYS A 46 -1.76 8.52 -13.53
N THR A 47 -2.34 8.47 -14.72
CA THR A 47 -3.15 7.34 -15.16
C THR A 47 -2.63 6.83 -16.50
N VAL A 48 -2.57 5.52 -16.63
CA VAL A 48 -2.21 4.82 -17.87
C VAL A 48 -3.38 3.92 -18.25
N ARG A 49 -3.90 4.11 -19.47
CA ARG A 49 -4.91 3.20 -19.99
C ARG A 49 -4.23 2.04 -20.70
N ASP A 50 -4.50 0.83 -20.24
CA ASP A 50 -4.01 -0.41 -20.83
C ASP A 50 -5.21 -1.23 -21.34
N SER A 51 -5.41 -1.24 -22.65
CA SER A 51 -6.53 -1.94 -23.30
C SER A 51 -6.42 -3.48 -23.22
N THR A 52 -5.29 -4.01 -22.77
CA THR A 52 -5.11 -5.46 -22.57
C THR A 52 -5.68 -5.95 -21.24
N LEU A 53 -5.90 -5.02 -20.29
CA LEU A 53 -6.49 -5.34 -19.00
C LEU A 53 -7.99 -5.60 -19.12
N ASN A 54 -8.49 -6.51 -18.29
CA ASN A 54 -9.92 -6.63 -18.05
C ASN A 54 -10.45 -5.28 -17.51
N PRO A 55 -11.61 -4.77 -17.98
CA PRO A 55 -12.20 -3.51 -17.53
C PRO A 55 -12.45 -3.37 -16.02
N GLU A 56 -12.48 -4.49 -15.30
CA GLU A 56 -12.64 -4.50 -13.82
C GLU A 56 -11.32 -4.53 -13.06
N VAL A 57 -10.20 -4.69 -13.78
CA VAL A 57 -8.86 -4.81 -13.18
C VAL A 57 -8.12 -3.48 -13.28
N PHE A 58 -7.43 -3.13 -12.23
CA PHE A 58 -6.53 -1.99 -12.17
C PHE A 58 -5.35 -2.26 -11.21
N TYR A 59 -4.30 -1.48 -11.36
CA TYR A 59 -3.12 -1.51 -10.50
C TYR A 59 -2.77 -0.10 -10.07
N ALA A 60 -2.43 0.08 -8.80
CA ALA A 60 -1.86 1.31 -8.29
C ALA A 60 -0.40 1.02 -7.89
N ASN A 61 0.54 1.63 -8.59
CA ASN A 61 1.97 1.52 -8.32
C ASN A 61 2.50 2.87 -7.85
N GLY A 62 3.43 2.86 -6.90
CA GLY A 62 4.11 4.04 -6.41
C GLY A 62 5.57 4.06 -6.83
N TYR A 63 6.11 5.25 -6.79
CA TYR A 63 7.53 5.50 -6.96
C TYR A 63 7.93 6.71 -6.10
N TYR A 64 8.98 6.56 -5.30
CA TYR A 64 9.62 7.64 -4.58
C TYR A 64 10.97 7.97 -5.22
N ASP A 65 11.16 9.24 -5.58
CA ASP A 65 12.42 9.75 -6.11
C ASP A 65 13.18 10.55 -5.04
N PRO A 66 14.31 10.04 -4.54
CA PRO A 66 15.10 10.74 -3.55
C PRO A 66 15.79 12.01 -4.09
N GLU A 67 16.05 12.11 -5.39
CA GLU A 67 16.66 13.30 -5.98
C GLU A 67 15.64 14.43 -6.10
N ASP A 68 14.41 14.15 -6.50
CA ASP A 68 13.30 15.11 -6.49
C ASP A 68 13.05 15.60 -5.05
N ASP A 69 13.02 14.70 -4.05
CA ASP A 69 12.85 15.09 -2.64
C ASP A 69 13.98 15.99 -2.13
N LYS A 70 15.23 15.70 -2.52
CA LYS A 70 16.39 16.53 -2.18
C LYS A 70 16.37 17.89 -2.87
N ALA A 71 15.85 17.97 -4.09
CA ALA A 71 15.65 19.21 -4.82
C ALA A 71 14.49 20.06 -4.28
N GLY A 72 13.60 19.48 -3.46
CA GLY A 72 12.38 20.14 -2.97
C GLY A 72 11.21 20.05 -3.95
N ASP A 73 11.30 19.16 -4.95
CA ASP A 73 10.24 18.84 -5.89
C ASP A 73 9.31 17.74 -5.33
N CYS A 74 8.22 17.47 -6.05
CA CYS A 74 7.28 16.43 -5.65
C CYS A 74 7.90 15.02 -5.84
N PRO A 75 8.28 14.33 -4.74
CA PRO A 75 9.09 13.12 -4.84
C PRO A 75 8.29 11.83 -5.01
N ILE A 76 6.96 11.89 -4.83
CA ILE A 76 6.12 10.69 -4.88
C ILE A 76 5.22 10.74 -6.10
N GLU A 77 5.32 9.70 -6.92
CA GLU A 77 4.45 9.49 -8.06
C GLU A 77 3.60 8.23 -7.83
N LEU A 78 2.29 8.37 -8.04
CA LEU A 78 1.32 7.29 -8.06
C LEU A 78 0.83 7.07 -9.48
N ILE A 79 1.00 5.88 -10.01
CA ILE A 79 0.57 5.49 -11.36
C ILE A 79 -0.59 4.50 -11.24
N ILE A 80 -1.76 4.88 -11.77
CA ILE A 80 -2.93 4.01 -11.83
C ILE A 80 -3.07 3.49 -13.25
N THR A 81 -2.81 2.20 -13.44
CA THR A 81 -3.00 1.51 -14.72
C THR A 81 -4.37 0.85 -14.73
N HIS A 82 -5.18 1.12 -15.76
CA HIS A 82 -6.57 0.67 -15.84
C HIS A 82 -7.09 0.54 -17.27
N ASN A 83 -8.23 -0.13 -17.42
CA ASN A 83 -9.02 -0.15 -18.67
C ASN A 83 -10.50 0.16 -18.43
N PHE A 84 -10.80 1.05 -17.47
CA PHE A 84 -12.22 1.38 -17.17
C PHE A 84 -12.94 1.95 -18.38
N PRO A 85 -14.21 1.57 -18.61
CA PRO A 85 -15.09 2.23 -19.56
C PRO A 85 -15.21 3.74 -19.23
N LYS A 86 -15.44 4.57 -20.26
CA LYS A 86 -15.54 6.03 -20.08
C LYS A 86 -16.74 6.44 -19.23
N ASP A 87 -17.80 5.67 -19.29
CA ASP A 87 -19.08 5.84 -18.60
C ASP A 87 -19.15 5.10 -17.25
N HIS A 88 -18.07 4.45 -16.83
CA HIS A 88 -18.03 3.76 -15.54
C HIS A 88 -18.24 4.73 -14.38
N ILE A 89 -19.25 4.43 -13.57
CA ILE A 89 -19.61 5.23 -12.38
C ILE A 89 -19.12 4.53 -11.12
N TRP A 90 -18.39 5.28 -10.33
CA TRP A 90 -17.81 4.83 -9.07
C TRP A 90 -18.76 5.11 -7.91
N TYR A 91 -19.16 4.06 -7.23
CA TYR A 91 -19.88 4.07 -5.96
C TYR A 91 -18.95 3.68 -4.83
N PRO A 92 -19.32 3.90 -3.54
CA PRO A 92 -18.42 3.65 -2.41
C PRO A 92 -17.80 2.25 -2.39
N ILE A 93 -18.56 1.22 -2.76
CA ILE A 93 -18.08 -0.16 -2.78
C ILE A 93 -16.94 -0.37 -3.81
N HIS A 94 -17.09 0.19 -5.01
CA HIS A 94 -16.08 0.09 -6.07
C HIS A 94 -14.86 0.99 -5.77
N ALA A 95 -15.13 2.21 -5.24
CA ALA A 95 -14.08 3.15 -4.88
C ALA A 95 -13.21 2.62 -3.73
N THR A 96 -13.76 1.82 -2.83
CA THR A 96 -13.02 1.29 -1.67
C THR A 96 -11.79 0.49 -2.09
N GLU A 97 -11.89 -0.38 -3.09
CA GLU A 97 -10.76 -1.19 -3.55
C GLU A 97 -9.63 -0.32 -4.12
N LEU A 98 -9.98 0.65 -4.97
CA LEU A 98 -8.99 1.60 -5.50
C LEU A 98 -8.36 2.43 -4.38
N LEU A 99 -9.15 2.92 -3.44
CA LEU A 99 -8.65 3.73 -2.33
C LEU A 99 -7.77 2.93 -1.38
N VAL A 100 -8.03 1.65 -1.20
CA VAL A 100 -7.17 0.73 -0.45
C VAL A 100 -5.81 0.59 -1.13
N GLN A 101 -5.77 0.38 -2.45
CA GLN A 101 -4.49 0.31 -3.17
C GLN A 101 -3.74 1.63 -3.12
N ILE A 102 -4.44 2.76 -3.29
CA ILE A 102 -3.84 4.10 -3.14
C ILE A 102 -3.26 4.28 -1.73
N PHE A 103 -4.01 3.90 -0.70
CA PHE A 103 -3.55 3.98 0.68
C PHE A 103 -2.27 3.17 0.89
N ASP A 104 -2.28 1.90 0.51
CA ASP A 104 -1.15 1.00 0.71
C ASP A 104 0.09 1.53 -0.02
N THR A 105 -0.06 1.99 -1.27
CA THR A 105 1.02 2.56 -2.08
C THR A 105 1.56 3.84 -1.47
N VAL A 106 0.69 4.79 -1.11
CA VAL A 106 1.12 6.08 -0.54
C VAL A 106 1.87 5.88 0.77
N VAL A 107 1.38 5.03 1.66
CA VAL A 107 2.04 4.75 2.94
C VAL A 107 3.39 4.07 2.72
N HIS A 108 3.50 3.20 1.71
CA HIS A 108 4.75 2.55 1.31
C HIS A 108 5.80 3.58 0.85
N GLU A 109 5.45 4.46 -0.09
CA GLU A 109 6.38 5.46 -0.63
C GLU A 109 6.80 6.52 0.40
N TYR A 110 5.87 6.96 1.25
CA TYR A 110 6.22 7.85 2.37
C TYR A 110 7.15 7.17 3.39
N LYS A 111 7.07 5.85 3.49
CA LYS A 111 8.04 5.11 4.30
C LYS A 111 9.44 5.20 3.72
N HIS A 112 9.61 5.04 2.41
CA HIS A 112 10.89 5.23 1.72
C HIS A 112 11.41 6.66 1.88
N GLN A 113 10.57 7.66 1.69
CA GLN A 113 10.93 9.06 1.95
C GLN A 113 11.53 9.24 3.37
N GLY A 114 10.86 8.71 4.39
CA GLY A 114 11.34 8.79 5.76
C GLY A 114 12.68 8.08 5.97
N GLN A 115 12.92 6.96 5.28
CA GLN A 115 14.18 6.21 5.33
C GLN A 115 15.33 6.99 4.68
N TYR A 116 15.12 7.54 3.48
CA TYR A 116 16.12 8.34 2.78
C TYR A 116 16.47 9.64 3.50
N ARG A 117 15.48 10.40 3.97
CA ARG A 117 15.69 11.62 4.76
C ARG A 117 16.49 11.33 6.04
N LYS A 118 16.19 10.23 6.74
CA LYS A 118 16.93 9.80 7.93
C LYS A 118 18.40 9.51 7.62
N ARG A 119 18.71 9.00 6.45
CA ARG A 119 20.08 8.74 5.97
C ARG A 119 20.73 9.93 5.27
N LYS A 120 20.11 11.09 5.28
CA LYS A 120 20.57 12.29 4.55
C LYS A 120 20.75 11.99 3.06
N PHE A 121 19.78 11.30 2.46
CA PHE A 121 19.73 10.89 1.04
C PHE A 121 20.88 9.98 0.59
N ARG A 122 21.54 9.30 1.49
CA ARG A 122 22.52 8.26 1.13
C ARG A 122 21.77 6.96 0.83
N SER A 123 22.09 6.32 -0.29
CA SER A 123 21.61 4.96 -0.57
C SER A 123 22.14 4.00 0.50
N ALA A 124 21.31 3.11 1.00
CA ALA A 124 21.72 2.12 1.98
C ALA A 124 22.48 0.96 1.32
N ILE A 125 22.08 0.59 0.12
CA ILE A 125 22.60 -0.57 -0.63
C ILE A 125 22.57 -0.20 -2.12
N PRO A 126 23.57 -0.63 -2.94
CA PRO A 126 23.47 -0.52 -4.39
C PRO A 126 22.18 -1.20 -4.86
N ARG A 127 21.47 -0.58 -5.81
CA ARG A 127 20.31 -1.20 -6.44
C ARG A 127 20.74 -2.51 -7.07
N GLU A 128 20.08 -3.57 -6.70
CA GLU A 128 20.38 -4.91 -7.19
C GLU A 128 19.36 -5.31 -8.28
N ASP A 129 19.78 -6.23 -9.15
CA ASP A 129 19.11 -6.45 -10.44
C ASP A 129 17.95 -7.46 -10.39
N THR A 130 17.75 -8.15 -9.26
CA THR A 130 16.71 -9.18 -9.16
C THR A 130 15.59 -8.81 -8.20
N HIS A 131 14.36 -9.26 -8.51
CA HIS A 131 13.19 -9.09 -7.64
C HIS A 131 13.42 -9.64 -6.22
N LYS A 132 14.15 -10.75 -6.12
CA LYS A 132 14.49 -11.37 -4.84
C LYS A 132 15.40 -10.51 -3.98
N GLU A 133 16.40 -9.90 -4.60
CA GLU A 133 17.33 -8.97 -3.94
C GLU A 133 16.59 -7.72 -3.49
N TYR A 134 15.77 -7.13 -4.36
CA TYR A 134 14.87 -6.03 -4.02
C TYR A 134 14.04 -6.34 -2.77
N LEU A 135 13.34 -7.48 -2.73
CA LEU A 135 12.54 -7.88 -1.57
C LEU A 135 13.37 -8.24 -0.32
N SER A 136 14.69 -8.48 -0.49
CA SER A 136 15.61 -8.73 0.63
C SER A 136 16.13 -7.45 1.26
N ASP A 137 15.99 -6.29 0.62
CA ASP A 137 16.42 -5.00 1.13
C ASP A 137 15.73 -4.71 2.48
N PRO A 138 16.51 -4.33 3.52
CA PRO A 138 15.94 -3.95 4.81
C PRO A 138 14.91 -2.83 4.75
N ASP A 139 15.01 -1.91 3.80
CA ASP A 139 14.07 -0.81 3.61
C ASP A 139 12.75 -1.32 3.03
N GLU A 140 12.82 -2.20 2.02
CA GLU A 140 11.65 -2.85 1.44
C GLU A 140 10.93 -3.74 2.46
N ILE A 141 11.68 -4.56 3.21
CA ILE A 141 11.12 -5.35 4.32
C ILE A 141 10.39 -4.45 5.33
N ASP A 142 10.93 -3.26 5.62
CA ASP A 142 10.29 -2.34 6.57
C ASP A 142 9.05 -1.68 5.97
N ALA A 143 9.06 -1.29 4.70
CA ALA A 143 7.94 -0.71 3.99
C ALA A 143 6.81 -1.75 3.81
N TYR A 144 7.10 -2.92 3.26
CA TYR A 144 6.12 -4.01 3.11
C TYR A 144 5.57 -4.52 4.44
N SER A 145 6.34 -4.45 5.53
CA SER A 145 5.79 -4.80 6.85
C SER A 145 4.63 -3.90 7.27
N ILE A 146 4.55 -2.67 6.77
CA ILE A 146 3.39 -1.77 6.99
C ILE A 146 2.22 -2.24 6.14
N SER A 147 2.43 -2.42 4.83
CA SER A 147 1.39 -2.89 3.91
C SER A 147 0.75 -4.20 4.41
N ILE A 148 1.57 -5.19 4.75
CA ILE A 148 1.10 -6.47 5.31
C ILE A 148 0.32 -6.27 6.61
N THR A 149 0.78 -5.39 7.49
CA THR A 149 0.03 -5.09 8.73
C THR A 149 -1.35 -4.53 8.41
N CYS A 150 -1.45 -3.57 7.49
CA CYS A 150 -2.72 -2.97 7.07
C CYS A 150 -3.64 -4.01 6.42
N GLU A 151 -3.12 -4.82 5.50
CA GLU A 151 -3.85 -5.90 4.83
C GLU A 151 -4.44 -6.89 5.83
N LEU A 152 -3.62 -7.37 6.78
CA LEU A 152 -4.04 -8.33 7.80
C LEU A 152 -5.07 -7.73 8.76
N VAL A 153 -4.88 -6.49 9.16
CA VAL A 153 -5.83 -5.82 10.07
C VAL A 153 -7.17 -5.59 9.40
N ARG A 154 -7.20 -5.15 8.14
CA ARG A 154 -8.44 -5.01 7.36
C ARG A 154 -9.18 -6.33 7.21
N SER A 155 -8.45 -7.41 6.92
CA SER A 155 -9.04 -8.71 6.59
C SER A 155 -9.44 -9.51 7.81
N LEU A 156 -8.69 -9.44 8.90
CA LEU A 156 -8.83 -10.34 10.06
C LEU A 156 -9.03 -9.62 11.38
N GLY A 157 -8.68 -8.33 11.47
CA GLY A 157 -8.49 -7.63 12.74
C GLY A 157 -7.18 -8.01 13.42
N ALA A 158 -6.61 -7.10 14.23
CA ALA A 158 -5.28 -7.24 14.83
C ALA A 158 -5.13 -8.53 15.67
N THR A 159 -6.11 -8.84 16.52
CA THR A 159 -6.07 -10.02 17.39
C THR A 159 -6.02 -11.34 16.62
N ARG A 160 -6.83 -11.49 15.56
CA ARG A 160 -6.81 -12.69 14.72
C ARG A 160 -5.52 -12.75 13.89
N ALA A 161 -5.08 -11.63 13.33
CA ALA A 161 -3.84 -11.54 12.58
C ALA A 161 -2.64 -12.02 13.42
N ILE A 162 -2.52 -11.59 14.68
CA ILE A 162 -1.46 -12.04 15.60
C ILE A 162 -1.52 -13.57 15.79
N ARG A 163 -2.70 -14.16 15.99
CA ARG A 163 -2.83 -15.62 16.14
C ARG A 163 -2.40 -16.39 14.90
N TYR A 164 -2.83 -15.94 13.74
CA TYR A 164 -2.51 -16.62 12.49
C TYR A 164 -1.07 -16.42 12.03
N LEU A 165 -0.42 -15.32 12.45
CA LEU A 165 0.95 -15.02 12.03
C LEU A 165 1.98 -16.06 12.51
N HIS A 166 1.67 -16.86 13.54
CA HIS A 166 2.50 -17.99 13.97
C HIS A 166 2.62 -19.09 12.88
N ASN A 167 1.63 -19.18 11.98
CA ASN A 167 1.70 -20.05 10.81
C ASN A 167 1.70 -19.20 9.53
N THR A 168 2.85 -18.61 9.23
CA THR A 168 3.03 -17.69 8.10
C THR A 168 2.68 -18.31 6.76
N GLU A 169 2.95 -19.60 6.56
CA GLU A 169 2.61 -20.29 5.32
C GLU A 169 1.09 -20.40 5.14
N SER A 170 0.37 -20.78 6.17
CA SER A 170 -1.10 -20.89 6.11
C SER A 170 -1.76 -19.51 5.87
N ILE A 171 -1.30 -18.46 6.55
CA ILE A 171 -1.89 -17.13 6.39
C ILE A 171 -1.57 -16.52 5.02
N SER A 172 -0.39 -16.79 4.45
CA SER A 172 -0.02 -16.31 3.12
C SER A 172 -0.89 -16.90 2.00
N ARG A 173 -1.47 -18.08 2.23
CA ARG A 173 -2.37 -18.77 1.29
C ARG A 173 -3.86 -18.53 1.60
N LEU A 174 -4.17 -17.88 2.73
CA LEU A 174 -5.55 -17.65 3.14
C LEU A 174 -6.22 -16.63 2.21
N LYS A 175 -7.39 -17.00 1.70
CA LYS A 175 -8.23 -16.16 0.85
C LYS A 175 -9.60 -15.91 1.51
N LEU A 176 -10.10 -14.70 1.35
CA LEU A 176 -11.45 -14.29 1.71
C LEU A 176 -12.10 -13.68 0.47
N GLY A 177 -13.28 -14.17 0.08
CA GLY A 177 -13.96 -13.70 -1.13
C GLY A 177 -13.15 -13.90 -2.42
N GLY A 178 -12.25 -14.91 -2.47
CA GLY A 178 -11.40 -15.18 -3.63
C GLY A 178 -10.05 -14.46 -3.64
N SER A 179 -9.89 -13.41 -2.84
CA SER A 179 -8.65 -12.61 -2.74
C SER A 179 -7.81 -13.02 -1.54
N TYR A 180 -6.49 -12.93 -1.66
CA TYR A 180 -5.60 -13.14 -0.52
C TYR A 180 -5.87 -12.14 0.60
N VAL A 181 -5.85 -12.59 1.85
CA VAL A 181 -5.98 -11.70 3.02
C VAL A 181 -4.81 -10.75 3.17
N SER A 182 -3.65 -11.15 2.66
CA SER A 182 -2.46 -10.31 2.52
C SER A 182 -1.72 -10.66 1.22
N PRO A 183 -1.99 -9.93 0.12
CA PRO A 183 -1.30 -10.10 -1.15
C PRO A 183 0.22 -9.93 -1.02
N SER A 184 0.66 -8.93 -0.26
CA SER A 184 2.09 -8.65 -0.03
C SER A 184 2.78 -9.80 0.70
N LEU A 185 2.15 -10.40 1.72
CA LEU A 185 2.72 -11.57 2.40
C LEU A 185 2.75 -12.79 1.49
N SER A 186 1.71 -12.98 0.67
CA SER A 186 1.65 -14.06 -0.32
C SER A 186 2.79 -13.93 -1.34
N MET A 187 3.07 -12.73 -1.82
CA MET A 187 4.19 -12.43 -2.73
C MET A 187 5.53 -12.81 -2.08
N TYR A 188 5.80 -12.35 -0.85
CA TYR A 188 7.03 -12.72 -0.13
C TYR A 188 7.18 -14.22 0.08
N CYS A 189 6.12 -14.91 0.48
CA CYS A 189 6.17 -16.36 0.67
C CYS A 189 6.31 -17.14 -0.65
N GLY A 190 5.85 -16.59 -1.76
CA GLY A 190 6.09 -17.14 -3.09
C GLY A 190 7.54 -17.02 -3.53
N GLU A 191 8.16 -15.86 -3.28
CA GLU A 191 9.56 -15.61 -3.65
C GLU A 191 10.55 -16.35 -2.73
N PHE A 192 10.28 -16.39 -1.43
CA PHE A 192 11.11 -17.04 -0.42
C PHE A 192 10.45 -18.34 0.07
N THR A 193 10.53 -19.38 -0.72
CA THR A 193 9.77 -20.64 -0.63
C THR A 193 9.91 -21.43 0.68
N THR A 194 10.75 -21.01 1.61
CA THR A 194 10.90 -21.67 2.92
C THR A 194 10.48 -20.75 4.07
N PRO A 195 9.59 -21.21 4.97
CA PRO A 195 9.15 -20.43 6.13
C PRO A 195 10.30 -20.10 7.09
N ASN A 196 11.42 -20.81 6.98
CA ASN A 196 12.64 -20.58 7.77
C ASN A 196 13.61 -19.56 7.15
N ASN A 197 13.28 -18.98 5.99
CA ASN A 197 14.10 -17.97 5.34
C ASN A 197 14.31 -16.74 6.25
N ALA A 198 15.54 -16.22 6.29
CA ALA A 198 15.90 -15.09 7.16
C ALA A 198 15.11 -13.81 6.82
N VAL A 199 14.77 -13.59 5.53
CA VAL A 199 13.95 -12.46 5.06
C VAL A 199 12.54 -12.59 5.62
N ILE A 200 11.91 -13.75 5.46
CA ILE A 200 10.55 -14.02 6.01
C ILE A 200 10.53 -13.84 7.53
N LYS A 201 11.51 -14.39 8.26
CA LYS A 201 11.60 -14.22 9.72
C LYS A 201 11.70 -12.75 10.12
N ARG A 202 12.51 -11.95 9.41
CA ARG A 202 12.65 -10.52 9.66
C ARG A 202 11.34 -9.77 9.39
N LEU A 203 10.72 -10.05 8.26
CA LEU A 203 9.43 -9.46 7.86
C LEU A 203 8.35 -9.76 8.90
N VAL A 204 8.14 -11.03 9.24
CA VAL A 204 7.13 -11.48 10.20
C VAL A 204 7.36 -10.85 11.58
N LYS A 205 8.61 -10.76 12.04
CA LYS A 205 8.95 -10.07 13.31
C LYS A 205 8.53 -8.60 13.28
N LYS A 206 8.74 -7.89 12.16
CA LYS A 206 8.32 -6.49 12.02
C LYS A 206 6.79 -6.36 12.00
N VAL A 207 6.11 -7.21 11.22
CA VAL A 207 4.62 -7.25 11.16
C VAL A 207 4.04 -7.52 12.55
N TYR A 208 4.54 -8.52 13.26
CA TYR A 208 4.11 -8.83 14.62
C TYR A 208 4.27 -7.64 15.58
N THR A 209 5.44 -6.98 15.52
CA THR A 209 5.70 -5.80 16.36
C THR A 209 4.75 -4.64 16.06
N ARG A 210 4.34 -4.49 14.79
CA ARG A 210 3.37 -3.46 14.38
C ARG A 210 1.96 -3.81 14.82
N LEU A 211 1.52 -5.05 14.57
CA LEU A 211 0.20 -5.54 14.99
C LEU A 211 -0.06 -5.35 16.50
N ARG A 212 0.97 -5.55 17.33
CA ARG A 212 0.86 -5.32 18.78
C ARG A 212 0.69 -3.85 19.18
N LYS A 213 0.93 -2.92 18.28
CA LYS A 213 0.79 -1.47 18.51
C LYS A 213 -0.46 -0.89 17.84
N VAL A 214 -1.19 -1.69 17.10
CA VAL A 214 -2.46 -1.26 16.50
C VAL A 214 -3.49 -1.18 17.61
N ASP A 215 -3.99 0.03 17.86
CA ASP A 215 -5.15 0.22 18.72
C ASP A 215 -6.37 -0.32 17.99
N THR A 216 -7.10 -1.23 18.65
CA THR A 216 -8.21 -1.96 18.01
C THR A 216 -9.37 -1.06 17.58
N ASP A 217 -9.39 0.19 18.07
CA ASP A 217 -10.46 1.15 17.81
C ASP A 217 -10.17 2.11 16.63
N SER A 218 -8.95 2.07 16.06
CA SER A 218 -8.49 3.02 15.03
C SER A 218 -8.36 2.42 13.63
N VAL A 219 -9.01 1.30 13.33
CA VAL A 219 -8.79 0.58 12.09
C VAL A 219 -9.82 0.91 11.02
N PHE A 220 -9.28 1.12 9.85
CA PHE A 220 -9.91 1.23 8.54
C PHE A 220 -11.11 0.28 8.39
N MET A 221 -12.30 0.81 8.35
CA MET A 221 -13.50 0.10 7.89
C MET A 221 -13.98 0.66 6.56
#